data_c4a7a608934fada6d0c95af577968781
#
_entry.id   c4a7a608934fada6d0c95af577968781
#
_cell.length_a   1.000
_cell.length_b   1.000
_cell.length_c   1.000
_cell.angle_alpha   90.00
_cell.angle_beta   90.00
_cell.angle_gamma   90.00
#
_symmetry.space_group_name_H-M   'P 1'
#
loop_
_entity.id
_entity.type
_entity.pdbx_description
1 polymer ?
#
loop_
_entity_poly.entity_id
_entity_poly.type
_entity_poly.pdbx_seq_one_letter_code
_entity_poly.pdbx_strand_id
1 'polypeptide(L)'
;MKCHSVMTHWLLLVASTSAFAEPQSSSNQIHQPKDGVINVYGPGGPDTALRHAAQAFTQQSGVKVNIIAGPESKWSQEAQKNADLLFGSSEQSMSAFAETYPFITHQDVEPIYLRRAVIAVAKGNPKGIRGIQDLLDNPSRIVVTEGLGVYNTSGTGVWEDIAGRTGSLADVQNFRSKIIAYAKGSGASFQAFQQQQADAWITWIHWPLNHTDKVDYVEIEPERRIYRDLNLAKAQGADSQTQDFIDFITSDAGAEYFLRDGWTRQ
;
A
#
# COMPACT_ATOMS: atom_id res chain seq x y z
N MET A 1 -7.76 44.57 -80.15
CA MET A 1 -9.03 44.21 -79.55
C MET A 1 -8.71 43.34 -78.32
N LYS A 2 -8.85 43.90 -77.13
CA LYS A 2 -8.49 43.22 -75.86
C LYS A 2 -9.79 42.70 -75.24
N CYS A 3 -9.89 41.42 -75.01
CA CYS A 3 -10.99 40.79 -74.34
C CYS A 3 -10.56 40.52 -72.88
N HIS A 4 -11.26 41.17 -71.93
CA HIS A 4 -11.04 40.95 -70.49
C HIS A 4 -12.00 39.86 -70.01
N SER A 5 -11.42 38.77 -69.49
CA SER A 5 -12.15 37.69 -68.84
C SER A 5 -12.22 38.02 -67.35
N VAL A 6 -13.44 38.16 -66.83
CA VAL A 6 -13.72 38.36 -65.40
C VAL A 6 -13.87 36.99 -64.73
N MET A 7 -12.97 36.68 -63.83
CA MET A 7 -12.99 35.43 -63.08
C MET A 7 -13.67 35.67 -61.72
N THR A 8 -14.88 35.15 -61.60
CA THR A 8 -15.67 35.24 -60.36
C THR A 8 -15.23 34.19 -59.37
N HIS A 9 -14.65 34.60 -58.23
CA HIS A 9 -14.26 33.71 -57.15
C HIS A 9 -15.49 33.50 -56.23
N TRP A 10 -15.92 32.25 -56.12
CA TRP A 10 -16.86 31.80 -55.11
C TRP A 10 -16.10 31.46 -53.85
N LEU A 11 -16.33 32.21 -52.75
CA LEU A 11 -15.88 31.86 -51.40
C LEU A 11 -16.86 30.83 -50.83
N LEU A 12 -16.37 29.59 -50.61
CA LEU A 12 -17.07 28.61 -49.83
C LEU A 12 -16.75 28.89 -48.34
N LEU A 13 -17.75 29.36 -47.59
CA LEU A 13 -17.71 29.43 -46.13
C LEU A 13 -17.91 28.02 -45.57
N VAL A 14 -16.83 27.39 -45.07
CA VAL A 14 -16.93 26.17 -44.28
C VAL A 14 -17.23 26.56 -42.82
N ALA A 15 -18.48 26.38 -42.43
CA ALA A 15 -18.87 26.51 -41.01
C ALA A 15 -18.37 25.30 -40.23
N SER A 16 -17.27 25.45 -39.47
CA SER A 16 -16.80 24.46 -38.51
C SER A 16 -17.69 24.50 -37.27
N THR A 17 -18.60 23.56 -37.14
CA THR A 17 -19.32 23.28 -35.89
C THR A 17 -18.38 22.65 -34.89
N SER A 18 -17.88 23.45 -33.95
CA SER A 18 -17.20 22.96 -32.75
C SER A 18 -18.24 22.25 -31.88
N ALA A 19 -18.22 20.93 -31.89
CA ALA A 19 -18.93 20.13 -30.91
C ALA A 19 -18.27 20.38 -29.55
N PHE A 20 -18.88 21.17 -28.69
CA PHE A 20 -18.56 21.22 -27.27
C PHE A 20 -18.91 19.85 -26.71
N ALA A 21 -17.88 19.06 -26.35
CA ALA A 21 -18.07 17.88 -25.51
C ALA A 21 -18.61 18.36 -24.17
N GLU A 22 -19.85 18.00 -23.86
CA GLU A 22 -20.39 18.17 -22.52
C GLU A 22 -19.47 17.46 -21.54
N PRO A 23 -19.11 18.10 -20.40
CA PRO A 23 -18.40 17.41 -19.35
C PRO A 23 -19.29 16.24 -18.90
N GLN A 24 -18.79 15.00 -19.03
CA GLN A 24 -19.44 13.85 -18.42
C GLN A 24 -19.61 14.17 -16.94
N SER A 25 -20.84 14.32 -16.50
CA SER A 25 -21.16 14.42 -15.09
C SER A 25 -20.68 13.13 -14.45
N SER A 26 -19.60 13.20 -13.69
CA SER A 26 -19.25 12.16 -12.75
C SER A 26 -20.50 11.93 -11.91
N SER A 27 -21.14 10.78 -12.04
CA SER A 27 -22.21 10.39 -11.14
C SER A 27 -21.60 10.47 -9.74
N ASN A 28 -22.03 11.45 -8.95
CA ASN A 28 -21.72 11.51 -7.53
C ASN A 28 -22.28 10.23 -6.93
N GLN A 29 -21.46 9.19 -6.85
CA GLN A 29 -21.80 8.00 -6.09
C GLN A 29 -21.93 8.46 -4.64
N ILE A 30 -23.16 8.43 -4.13
CA ILE A 30 -23.44 8.84 -2.77
C ILE A 30 -22.83 7.77 -1.87
N HIS A 31 -21.90 8.17 -1.01
CA HIS A 31 -21.35 7.29 0.03
C HIS A 31 -22.46 6.96 1.04
N GLN A 32 -22.80 5.70 1.19
CA GLN A 32 -23.88 5.19 2.04
C GLN A 32 -23.39 3.95 2.81
N PRO A 33 -22.56 4.12 3.85
CA PRO A 33 -21.96 3.00 4.58
C PRO A 33 -22.94 2.28 5.51
N LYS A 34 -24.04 2.92 5.93
CA LYS A 34 -24.98 2.36 6.93
C LYS A 34 -25.80 1.22 6.38
N ASP A 35 -25.21 0.02 6.38
CA ASP A 35 -25.87 -1.22 5.92
C ASP A 35 -25.88 -2.34 7.00
N GLY A 36 -25.38 -2.05 8.21
CA GLY A 36 -25.29 -3.01 9.33
C GLY A 36 -24.08 -3.94 9.23
N VAL A 37 -23.15 -3.68 8.32
CA VAL A 37 -21.91 -4.44 8.13
C VAL A 37 -20.74 -3.48 8.10
N ILE A 38 -19.77 -3.67 8.95
CA ILE A 38 -18.56 -2.83 8.94
C ILE A 38 -17.68 -3.21 7.75
N ASN A 39 -17.63 -2.37 6.73
CA ASN A 39 -16.84 -2.59 5.52
C ASN A 39 -15.50 -1.85 5.63
N VAL A 40 -14.40 -2.61 5.65
CA VAL A 40 -13.04 -2.15 5.91
C VAL A 40 -12.16 -2.37 4.70
N TYR A 41 -11.60 -1.31 4.12
CA TYR A 41 -10.83 -1.37 2.87
C TYR A 41 -9.40 -0.88 3.05
N GLY A 42 -8.45 -1.52 2.35
CA GLY A 42 -7.06 -1.06 2.35
C GLY A 42 -6.06 -2.00 1.67
N PRO A 43 -4.75 -1.75 1.82
CA PRO A 43 -3.69 -2.57 1.22
C PRO A 43 -3.54 -3.92 1.90
N GLY A 44 -2.91 -4.88 1.19
CA GLY A 44 -2.76 -6.26 1.69
C GLY A 44 -1.86 -6.48 2.91
N GLY A 45 -1.10 -5.48 3.35
CA GLY A 45 -0.10 -5.67 4.42
C GLY A 45 -0.67 -6.18 5.75
N PRO A 46 -1.68 -5.53 6.35
CA PRO A 46 -2.27 -5.96 7.61
C PRO A 46 -3.44 -6.94 7.48
N ASP A 47 -3.71 -7.46 6.28
CA ASP A 47 -4.88 -8.29 5.96
C ASP A 47 -5.06 -9.47 6.92
N THR A 48 -4.00 -10.24 7.18
CA THR A 48 -4.05 -11.43 8.04
C THR A 48 -4.47 -11.07 9.45
N ALA A 49 -3.83 -10.07 10.07
CA ALA A 49 -4.15 -9.64 11.43
C ALA A 49 -5.58 -9.07 11.51
N LEU A 50 -5.96 -8.21 10.55
CA LEU A 50 -7.30 -7.63 10.51
C LEU A 50 -8.40 -8.67 10.35
N ARG A 51 -8.23 -9.69 9.50
CA ARG A 51 -9.22 -10.77 9.34
C ARG A 51 -9.39 -11.59 10.62
N HIS A 52 -8.30 -11.94 11.30
CA HIS A 52 -8.39 -12.67 12.56
C HIS A 52 -9.08 -11.83 13.63
N ALA A 53 -8.72 -10.54 13.76
CA ALA A 53 -9.37 -9.64 14.69
C ALA A 53 -10.86 -9.44 14.36
N ALA A 54 -11.20 -9.26 13.08
CA ALA A 54 -12.59 -9.13 12.61
C ALA A 54 -13.43 -10.37 12.92
N GLN A 55 -12.87 -11.57 12.74
CA GLN A 55 -13.53 -12.82 13.08
C GLN A 55 -13.80 -12.90 14.58
N ALA A 56 -12.82 -12.58 15.42
CA ALA A 56 -12.98 -12.59 16.87
C ALA A 56 -14.02 -11.54 17.35
N PHE A 57 -13.96 -10.34 16.80
CA PHE A 57 -14.95 -9.31 17.08
C PHE A 57 -16.37 -9.73 16.69
N THR A 58 -16.53 -10.30 15.49
CA THR A 58 -17.83 -10.82 15.04
C THR A 58 -18.38 -11.91 15.96
N GLN A 59 -17.51 -12.82 16.44
CA GLN A 59 -17.92 -13.87 17.38
C GLN A 59 -18.38 -13.32 18.74
N GLN A 60 -17.78 -12.22 19.21
CA GLN A 60 -18.10 -11.61 20.50
C GLN A 60 -19.32 -10.70 20.43
N SER A 61 -19.43 -9.89 19.37
CA SER A 61 -20.43 -8.82 19.26
C SER A 61 -21.65 -9.20 18.41
N GLY A 62 -21.53 -10.22 17.57
CA GLY A 62 -22.53 -10.53 16.53
C GLY A 62 -22.49 -9.58 15.32
N VAL A 63 -21.66 -8.54 15.33
CA VAL A 63 -21.55 -7.56 14.25
C VAL A 63 -20.62 -8.10 13.16
N LYS A 64 -21.11 -8.08 11.93
CA LYS A 64 -20.33 -8.54 10.78
C LYS A 64 -19.30 -7.50 10.36
N VAL A 65 -18.05 -7.93 10.16
CA VAL A 65 -16.97 -7.10 9.62
C VAL A 65 -16.43 -7.74 8.34
N ASN A 66 -16.41 -6.99 7.26
CA ASN A 66 -15.81 -7.39 5.99
C ASN A 66 -14.45 -6.72 5.83
N ILE A 67 -13.39 -7.50 5.69
CA ILE A 67 -12.06 -6.98 5.37
C ILE A 67 -11.80 -7.17 3.87
N ILE A 68 -11.66 -6.07 3.14
CA ILE A 68 -11.36 -6.05 1.71
C ILE A 68 -9.96 -5.46 1.52
N ALA A 69 -8.98 -6.31 1.25
CA ALA A 69 -7.58 -5.94 1.20
C ALA A 69 -6.93 -6.27 -0.15
N GLY A 70 -5.93 -5.46 -0.53
CA GLY A 70 -5.17 -5.67 -1.76
C GLY A 70 -4.90 -4.38 -2.55
N PRO A 71 -4.60 -4.50 -3.86
CA PRO A 71 -4.41 -3.32 -4.71
C PRO A 71 -5.66 -2.45 -4.76
N GLU A 72 -5.52 -1.16 -4.54
CA GLU A 72 -6.62 -0.17 -4.47
C GLU A 72 -7.53 -0.22 -5.70
N SER A 73 -6.96 -0.42 -6.89
CA SER A 73 -7.71 -0.54 -8.14
C SER A 73 -8.78 -1.65 -8.14
N LYS A 74 -8.70 -2.61 -7.21
CA LYS A 74 -9.66 -3.72 -7.11
C LYS A 74 -10.86 -3.42 -6.20
N TRP A 75 -10.73 -2.43 -5.31
CA TRP A 75 -11.75 -2.18 -4.30
C TRP A 75 -12.20 -0.71 -4.21
N SER A 76 -11.48 0.23 -4.84
CA SER A 76 -11.74 1.67 -4.75
C SER A 76 -13.20 2.05 -5.07
N GLN A 77 -13.79 1.46 -6.10
CA GLN A 77 -15.18 1.77 -6.49
C GLN A 77 -16.20 1.35 -5.43
N GLU A 78 -15.98 0.21 -4.78
CA GLU A 78 -16.87 -0.23 -3.70
C GLU A 78 -16.64 0.56 -2.43
N ALA A 79 -15.38 0.87 -2.09
CA ALA A 79 -15.06 1.73 -0.95
C ALA A 79 -15.72 3.10 -1.04
N GLN A 80 -15.77 3.71 -2.24
CA GLN A 80 -16.47 4.98 -2.46
C GLN A 80 -17.96 4.90 -2.13
N LYS A 81 -18.57 3.72 -2.18
CA LYS A 81 -20.00 3.54 -1.90
C LYS A 81 -20.28 3.28 -0.43
N ASN A 82 -19.51 2.41 0.21
CA ASN A 82 -19.90 1.83 1.49
C ASN A 82 -18.75 1.62 2.50
N ALA A 83 -17.60 2.27 2.34
CA ALA A 83 -16.54 2.10 3.33
C ALA A 83 -16.93 2.72 4.69
N ASP A 84 -16.84 1.92 5.74
CA ASP A 84 -16.91 2.41 7.12
C ASP A 84 -15.54 2.80 7.65
N LEU A 85 -14.51 2.06 7.20
CA LEU A 85 -13.15 2.22 7.67
C LEU A 85 -12.17 2.02 6.52
N LEU A 86 -11.23 2.93 6.38
CA LEU A 86 -10.06 2.74 5.53
C LEU A 86 -8.83 2.45 6.40
N PHE A 87 -7.97 1.57 5.94
CA PHE A 87 -6.67 1.35 6.57
C PHE A 87 -5.52 1.53 5.58
N GLY A 88 -4.44 2.14 6.04
CA GLY A 88 -3.22 2.34 5.28
C GLY A 88 -2.03 1.66 5.95
N SER A 89 -1.01 1.37 5.18
CA SER A 89 0.23 0.74 5.67
C SER A 89 1.39 1.74 5.79
N SER A 90 1.10 3.01 5.66
CA SER A 90 1.99 4.16 5.86
C SER A 90 1.18 5.44 5.81
N GLU A 91 1.67 6.51 6.42
CA GLU A 91 1.10 7.86 6.31
C GLU A 91 0.92 8.30 4.86
N GLN A 92 1.88 7.98 3.99
CA GLN A 92 1.78 8.29 2.56
C GLN A 92 0.54 7.66 1.89
N SER A 93 0.17 6.44 2.30
CA SER A 93 -1.06 5.80 1.80
C SER A 93 -2.30 6.54 2.26
N MET A 94 -2.32 7.00 3.51
CA MET A 94 -3.47 7.73 4.06
C MET A 94 -3.62 9.12 3.44
N SER A 95 -2.51 9.80 3.15
CA SER A 95 -2.54 11.08 2.41
C SER A 95 -3.19 10.90 1.04
N ALA A 96 -2.81 9.87 0.28
CA ALA A 96 -3.43 9.56 -1.00
C ALA A 96 -4.92 9.20 -0.87
N PHE A 97 -5.31 8.51 0.20
CA PHE A 97 -6.71 8.18 0.47
C PHE A 97 -7.52 9.44 0.82
N ALA A 98 -6.99 10.36 1.62
CA ALA A 98 -7.67 11.62 1.93
C ALA A 98 -7.91 12.50 0.69
N GLU A 99 -7.05 12.40 -0.32
CA GLU A 99 -7.26 13.05 -1.63
C GLU A 99 -8.30 12.32 -2.50
N THR A 100 -8.43 11.00 -2.34
CA THR A 100 -9.27 10.15 -3.21
C THR A 100 -10.69 9.96 -2.66
N TYR A 101 -10.83 9.85 -1.32
CA TYR A 101 -12.08 9.51 -0.64
C TYR A 101 -12.60 10.70 0.17
N PRO A 102 -13.64 11.39 -0.31
CA PRO A 102 -14.11 12.65 0.30
C PRO A 102 -14.77 12.47 1.67
N PHE A 103 -14.99 11.24 2.10
CA PHE A 103 -15.59 10.91 3.40
C PHE A 103 -14.56 10.73 4.53
N ILE A 104 -13.27 10.93 4.25
CA ILE A 104 -12.21 11.03 5.26
C ILE A 104 -11.34 12.26 5.01
N THR A 105 -10.68 12.72 6.06
CA THR A 105 -9.70 13.81 6.03
C THR A 105 -8.42 13.37 6.74
N HIS A 106 -7.34 14.15 6.62
CA HIS A 106 -6.12 13.89 7.40
C HIS A 106 -6.33 13.88 8.91
N GLN A 107 -7.37 14.55 9.40
CA GLN A 107 -7.68 14.60 10.84
C GLN A 107 -8.34 13.30 11.34
N ASP A 108 -8.90 12.51 10.45
CA ASP A 108 -9.53 11.23 10.78
C ASP A 108 -8.50 10.08 10.81
N VAL A 109 -7.25 10.34 10.42
CA VAL A 109 -6.18 9.34 10.36
C VAL A 109 -5.57 9.10 11.73
N GLU A 110 -5.62 7.86 12.19
CA GLU A 110 -5.08 7.43 13.47
C GLU A 110 -4.07 6.29 13.28
N PRO A 111 -2.77 6.48 13.60
CA PRO A 111 -1.78 5.40 13.63
C PRO A 111 -2.03 4.50 14.84
N ILE A 112 -2.16 3.20 14.61
CA ILE A 112 -2.51 2.22 15.67
C ILE A 112 -1.42 1.19 15.96
N TYR A 113 -0.59 0.84 14.99
CA TYR A 113 0.52 -0.10 15.13
C TYR A 113 1.70 0.33 14.29
N LEU A 114 2.89 -0.17 14.65
CA LEU A 114 4.11 -0.07 13.85
C LEU A 114 4.57 -1.47 13.41
N ARG A 115 5.24 -1.54 12.27
CA ARG A 115 5.98 -2.72 11.84
C ARG A 115 7.37 -2.33 11.37
N ARG A 116 8.34 -3.22 11.61
CA ARG A 116 9.71 -3.01 11.19
C ARG A 116 10.00 -3.60 9.81
N ALA A 117 10.92 -2.98 9.10
CA ALA A 117 11.53 -3.58 7.92
C ALA A 117 12.52 -4.67 8.34
N VAL A 118 12.63 -5.70 7.51
CA VAL A 118 13.54 -6.84 7.68
C VAL A 118 14.14 -7.26 6.33
N ILE A 119 15.15 -8.09 6.38
CA ILE A 119 15.71 -8.78 5.23
C ILE A 119 15.09 -10.18 5.18
N ALA A 120 14.16 -10.44 4.26
CA ALA A 120 13.72 -11.81 3.99
C ALA A 120 14.82 -12.55 3.22
N VAL A 121 15.12 -13.78 3.66
CA VAL A 121 16.14 -14.66 3.08
C VAL A 121 15.52 -16.02 2.76
N ALA A 122 16.14 -16.80 1.88
CA ALA A 122 15.69 -18.16 1.61
C ALA A 122 15.72 -18.99 2.91
N LYS A 123 14.84 -19.99 2.98
CA LYS A 123 14.73 -20.88 4.14
C LYS A 123 16.08 -21.47 4.51
N GLY A 124 16.44 -21.39 5.79
CA GLY A 124 17.74 -21.81 6.32
C GLY A 124 18.88 -20.81 6.11
N ASN A 125 18.60 -19.63 5.52
CA ASN A 125 19.60 -18.58 5.27
C ASN A 125 20.93 -19.10 4.67
N PRO A 126 20.91 -19.71 3.49
CA PRO A 126 22.09 -20.43 2.95
C PRO A 126 23.30 -19.53 2.66
N LYS A 127 23.07 -18.20 2.57
CA LYS A 127 24.15 -17.21 2.39
C LYS A 127 24.73 -16.68 3.71
N GLY A 128 24.15 -17.06 4.85
CA GLY A 128 24.59 -16.61 6.16
C GLY A 128 24.50 -15.09 6.36
N ILE A 129 23.51 -14.43 5.72
CA ILE A 129 23.28 -12.99 5.85
C ILE A 129 22.88 -12.68 7.29
N ARG A 130 23.49 -11.65 7.90
CA ARG A 130 23.26 -11.25 9.29
C ARG A 130 22.73 -9.82 9.42
N GLY A 131 22.77 -9.03 8.33
CA GLY A 131 22.32 -7.65 8.31
C GLY A 131 22.57 -6.98 6.97
N ILE A 132 22.28 -5.68 6.89
CA ILE A 132 22.53 -4.86 5.69
C ILE A 132 24.02 -4.77 5.38
N GLN A 133 24.89 -4.76 6.41
CA GLN A 133 26.32 -4.68 6.20
C GLN A 133 26.83 -5.89 5.41
N ASP A 134 26.33 -7.11 5.69
CA ASP A 134 26.70 -8.30 4.91
C ASP A 134 26.26 -8.17 3.43
N LEU A 135 25.11 -7.54 3.17
CA LEU A 135 24.65 -7.26 1.80
C LEU A 135 25.51 -6.21 1.10
N LEU A 136 26.07 -5.26 1.85
CA LEU A 136 26.97 -4.25 1.30
C LEU A 136 28.37 -4.85 1.00
N ASP A 137 28.89 -5.67 1.89
CA ASP A 137 30.29 -6.18 1.81
C ASP A 137 30.42 -7.35 0.82
N ASN A 138 29.36 -8.12 0.60
CA ASN A 138 29.41 -9.33 -0.21
C ASN A 138 28.61 -9.21 -1.51
N PRO A 139 28.95 -9.97 -2.57
CA PRO A 139 28.11 -10.11 -3.74
C PRO A 139 26.74 -10.66 -3.35
N SER A 140 25.68 -9.91 -3.64
CA SER A 140 24.32 -10.25 -3.26
C SER A 140 23.33 -9.93 -4.38
N ARG A 141 22.26 -10.70 -4.47
CA ARG A 141 21.16 -10.52 -5.42
C ARG A 141 19.93 -10.09 -4.63
N ILE A 142 19.54 -8.83 -4.76
CA ILE A 142 18.53 -8.21 -3.90
C ILE A 142 17.27 -7.90 -4.69
N VAL A 143 16.11 -8.24 -4.15
CA VAL A 143 14.80 -7.79 -4.62
C VAL A 143 14.31 -6.66 -3.73
N VAL A 144 13.68 -5.66 -4.33
CA VAL A 144 13.04 -4.55 -3.62
C VAL A 144 11.63 -4.33 -4.15
N THR A 145 10.81 -3.69 -3.33
CA THR A 145 9.43 -3.35 -3.67
C THR A 145 9.35 -1.92 -4.18
N GLU A 146 8.62 -1.73 -5.29
CA GLU A 146 8.23 -0.43 -5.81
C GLU A 146 6.72 -0.23 -5.79
N GLY A 147 6.28 1.02 -5.91
CA GLY A 147 4.90 1.40 -6.13
C GLY A 147 4.45 1.17 -7.58
N LEU A 148 3.14 1.28 -7.79
CA LEU A 148 2.48 1.16 -9.09
C LEU A 148 2.15 2.56 -9.65
N GLY A 149 3.16 3.31 -10.08
CA GLY A 149 2.96 4.66 -10.61
C GLY A 149 2.45 5.64 -9.54
N VAL A 150 1.22 6.16 -9.70
CA VAL A 150 0.60 7.07 -8.73
C VAL A 150 0.24 6.39 -7.41
N TYR A 151 0.12 5.07 -7.40
CA TYR A 151 -0.18 4.28 -6.21
C TYR A 151 1.12 3.81 -5.56
N ASN A 152 1.60 4.57 -4.57
CA ASN A 152 2.72 4.13 -3.78
C ASN A 152 2.30 3.04 -2.80
N THR A 153 3.21 2.10 -2.58
CA THR A 153 3.06 1.11 -1.51
C THR A 153 3.99 1.47 -0.36
N SER A 154 3.69 0.98 0.83
CA SER A 154 4.57 1.15 2.00
C SER A 154 5.97 0.56 1.83
N GLY A 155 6.20 -0.23 0.77
CA GLY A 155 7.52 -0.77 0.42
C GLY A 155 8.33 0.12 -0.53
N THR A 156 7.72 1.15 -1.11
CA THR A 156 8.41 2.07 -2.03
C THR A 156 9.49 2.87 -1.29
N GLY A 157 10.71 2.89 -1.83
CA GLY A 157 11.84 3.63 -1.25
C GLY A 157 12.44 3.05 0.03
N VAL A 158 11.88 2.00 0.59
CA VAL A 158 12.35 1.39 1.87
C VAL A 158 13.82 1.00 1.82
N TRP A 159 14.28 0.41 0.72
CA TRP A 159 15.69 0.04 0.56
C TRP A 159 16.62 1.25 0.58
N GLU A 160 16.19 2.36 -0.02
CA GLU A 160 16.96 3.60 -0.08
C GLU A 160 17.06 4.25 1.31
N ASP A 161 15.94 4.31 2.04
CA ASP A 161 15.91 4.78 3.42
C ASP A 161 16.84 3.97 4.33
N ILE A 162 16.92 2.65 4.14
CA ILE A 162 17.79 1.76 4.90
C ILE A 162 19.26 1.93 4.49
N ALA A 163 19.56 1.89 3.20
CA ALA A 163 20.93 2.01 2.69
C ALA A 163 21.52 3.40 3.00
N GLY A 164 20.72 4.47 2.85
CA GLY A 164 21.15 5.85 3.07
C GLY A 164 21.10 6.33 4.52
N ARG A 165 20.60 5.53 5.47
CA ARG A 165 20.32 6.00 6.83
C ARG A 165 21.51 6.51 7.61
N THR A 166 22.69 6.00 7.32
CA THR A 166 23.96 6.46 7.93
C THR A 166 24.58 7.66 7.21
N GLY A 167 23.93 8.18 6.15
CA GLY A 167 24.43 9.31 5.35
C GLY A 167 25.53 8.92 4.35
N SER A 168 25.73 7.64 4.07
CA SER A 168 26.76 7.16 3.14
C SER A 168 26.19 7.03 1.72
N LEU A 169 26.57 7.94 0.81
CA LEU A 169 26.25 7.81 -0.61
C LEU A 169 26.84 6.54 -1.22
N ALA A 170 28.03 6.12 -0.78
CA ALA A 170 28.68 4.92 -1.25
C ALA A 170 27.86 3.66 -0.93
N ASP A 171 27.22 3.61 0.25
CA ASP A 171 26.33 2.50 0.64
C ASP A 171 25.09 2.45 -0.27
N VAL A 172 24.47 3.59 -0.55
CA VAL A 172 23.32 3.67 -1.46
C VAL A 172 23.69 3.19 -2.86
N GLN A 173 24.82 3.66 -3.39
CA GLN A 173 25.30 3.25 -4.72
C GLN A 173 25.64 1.76 -4.78
N ASN A 174 26.32 1.26 -3.76
CA ASN A 174 26.68 -0.16 -3.64
C ASN A 174 25.44 -1.05 -3.53
N PHE A 175 24.50 -0.71 -2.64
CA PHE A 175 23.25 -1.44 -2.48
C PHE A 175 22.45 -1.46 -3.78
N ARG A 176 22.28 -0.29 -4.43
CA ARG A 176 21.56 -0.15 -5.69
C ARG A 176 22.14 -1.05 -6.78
N SER A 177 23.46 -1.20 -6.86
CA SER A 177 24.14 -2.02 -7.87
C SER A 177 23.83 -3.53 -7.75
N LYS A 178 23.33 -3.97 -6.61
CA LYS A 178 22.99 -5.37 -6.28
C LYS A 178 21.50 -5.68 -6.45
N ILE A 179 20.67 -4.67 -6.73
CA ILE A 179 19.24 -4.88 -6.95
C ILE A 179 19.01 -5.50 -8.32
N ILE A 180 18.47 -6.72 -8.32
CA ILE A 180 18.17 -7.47 -9.54
C ILE A 180 16.72 -7.32 -9.99
N ALA A 181 15.82 -6.89 -9.11
CA ALA A 181 14.41 -6.66 -9.43
C ALA A 181 13.80 -5.56 -8.57
N TYR A 182 13.10 -4.64 -9.26
CA TYR A 182 12.23 -3.63 -8.69
C TYR A 182 10.78 -4.07 -8.95
N ALA A 183 10.21 -4.83 -8.03
CA ALA A 183 8.92 -5.47 -8.25
C ALA A 183 7.74 -4.59 -7.81
N LYS A 184 6.67 -4.58 -8.59
CA LYS A 184 5.50 -3.73 -8.37
C LYS A 184 4.57 -4.31 -7.31
N GLY A 185 4.74 -3.85 -6.07
CA GLY A 185 3.99 -4.30 -4.90
C GLY A 185 4.60 -5.53 -4.23
N SER A 186 4.29 -5.73 -2.95
CA SER A 186 4.92 -6.73 -2.10
C SER A 186 4.66 -8.18 -2.55
N GLY A 187 3.48 -8.49 -3.08
CA GLY A 187 3.19 -9.83 -3.62
C GLY A 187 4.05 -10.17 -4.84
N ALA A 188 4.24 -9.21 -5.77
CA ALA A 188 5.13 -9.39 -6.91
C ALA A 188 6.61 -9.47 -6.46
N SER A 189 7.00 -8.74 -5.42
CA SER A 189 8.34 -8.82 -4.85
C SER A 189 8.63 -10.21 -4.26
N PHE A 190 7.66 -10.78 -3.54
CA PHE A 190 7.78 -12.14 -3.00
C PHE A 190 7.93 -13.18 -4.13
N GLN A 191 7.14 -13.05 -5.19
CA GLN A 191 7.26 -13.93 -6.36
C GLN A 191 8.63 -13.76 -7.04
N ALA A 192 9.09 -12.53 -7.28
CA ALA A 192 10.39 -12.26 -7.87
C ALA A 192 11.53 -12.81 -7.02
N PHE A 193 11.46 -12.66 -5.69
CA PHE A 193 12.43 -13.21 -4.74
C PHE A 193 12.57 -14.74 -4.90
N GLN A 194 11.45 -15.46 -4.97
CA GLN A 194 11.46 -16.92 -5.13
C GLN A 194 11.90 -17.37 -6.53
N GLN A 195 11.31 -16.79 -7.59
CA GLN A 195 11.54 -17.22 -8.98
C GLN A 195 12.96 -16.91 -9.46
N GLN A 196 13.53 -15.79 -9.04
CA GLN A 196 14.89 -15.40 -9.41
C GLN A 196 15.93 -15.95 -8.45
N GLN A 197 15.53 -16.71 -7.42
CA GLN A 197 16.42 -17.24 -6.40
C GLN A 197 17.33 -16.14 -5.82
N ALA A 198 16.71 -15.00 -5.47
CA ALA A 198 17.44 -13.87 -4.88
C ALA A 198 17.96 -14.22 -3.49
N ASP A 199 19.06 -13.61 -3.08
CA ASP A 199 19.68 -13.85 -1.76
C ASP A 199 18.90 -13.12 -0.67
N ALA A 200 18.35 -11.93 -1.00
CA ALA A 200 17.63 -11.09 -0.05
C ALA A 200 16.45 -10.38 -0.72
N TRP A 201 15.41 -10.13 0.08
CA TRP A 201 14.31 -9.23 -0.24
C TRP A 201 14.09 -8.25 0.92
N ILE A 202 14.20 -6.96 0.65
CA ILE A 202 13.89 -5.94 1.65
C ILE A 202 12.38 -5.80 1.75
N THR A 203 11.85 -6.13 2.93
CA THR A 203 10.40 -6.21 3.14
C THR A 203 10.01 -5.92 4.60
N TRP A 204 8.75 -6.13 4.91
CA TRP A 204 8.17 -5.97 6.24
C TRP A 204 8.06 -7.31 6.96
N ILE A 205 8.22 -7.31 8.28
CA ILE A 205 8.29 -8.51 9.13
C ILE A 205 7.10 -9.47 8.96
N HIS A 206 5.89 -8.98 8.69
CA HIS A 206 4.71 -9.83 8.51
C HIS A 206 4.84 -10.78 7.30
N TRP A 207 5.61 -10.43 6.27
CA TRP A 207 5.80 -11.30 5.11
C TRP A 207 6.49 -12.61 5.47
N PRO A 208 7.70 -12.64 6.06
CA PRO A 208 8.32 -13.91 6.47
C PRO A 208 7.55 -14.62 7.57
N LEU A 209 6.88 -13.90 8.50
CA LEU A 209 6.06 -14.54 9.53
C LEU A 209 4.86 -15.29 8.95
N ASN A 210 4.26 -14.81 7.88
CA ASN A 210 3.15 -15.46 7.19
C ASN A 210 3.58 -16.51 6.14
N HIS A 211 4.89 -16.71 5.91
CA HIS A 211 5.44 -17.65 4.92
C HIS A 211 6.64 -18.44 5.45
N THR A 212 6.56 -18.88 6.69
CA THR A 212 7.66 -19.56 7.41
C THR A 212 8.10 -20.88 6.79
N ASP A 213 7.27 -21.46 5.93
CA ASP A 213 7.61 -22.64 5.14
C ASP A 213 8.59 -22.36 3.99
N LYS A 214 8.71 -21.11 3.54
CA LYS A 214 9.47 -20.70 2.35
C LYS A 214 10.63 -19.78 2.65
N VAL A 215 10.51 -18.95 3.65
CA VAL A 215 11.47 -17.89 3.96
C VAL A 215 11.76 -17.81 5.45
N ASP A 216 12.97 -17.39 5.77
CA ASP A 216 13.35 -16.86 7.07
C ASP A 216 13.60 -15.36 6.96
N TYR A 217 13.93 -14.70 8.05
CA TYR A 217 14.30 -13.28 8.03
C TYR A 217 15.51 -13.01 8.91
N VAL A 218 16.16 -11.91 8.60
CA VAL A 218 17.26 -11.33 9.35
C VAL A 218 16.86 -9.92 9.77
N GLU A 219 17.15 -9.56 11.00
CA GLU A 219 16.95 -8.21 11.50
C GLU A 219 17.90 -7.23 10.80
N ILE A 220 17.41 -6.03 10.58
CA ILE A 220 18.23 -4.90 10.14
C ILE A 220 18.86 -4.28 11.38
N GLU A 221 20.13 -3.90 11.31
CA GLU A 221 20.87 -3.27 12.38
C GLU A 221 20.10 -2.05 12.93
N PRO A 222 20.12 -1.79 14.25
CA PRO A 222 19.34 -0.74 14.88
C PRO A 222 19.49 0.65 14.23
N GLU A 223 20.72 0.99 13.82
CA GLU A 223 21.05 2.27 13.18
C GLU A 223 20.50 2.44 11.77
N ARG A 224 20.10 1.34 11.11
CA ARG A 224 19.49 1.33 9.78
C ARG A 224 18.01 0.93 9.78
N ARG A 225 17.49 0.49 10.94
CA ARG A 225 16.13 -0.03 11.05
C ARG A 225 15.10 1.08 10.85
N ILE A 226 14.07 0.77 10.08
CA ILE A 226 12.94 1.66 9.85
C ILE A 226 11.63 0.97 10.23
N TYR A 227 10.66 1.78 10.58
CA TYR A 227 9.30 1.37 10.89
C TYR A 227 8.32 2.11 9.98
N ARG A 228 7.18 1.47 9.73
CA ARG A 228 6.01 2.11 9.11
C ARG A 228 4.78 1.73 9.92
N ASP A 229 3.86 2.64 9.95
CA ASP A 229 2.62 2.54 10.69
C ASP A 229 1.54 1.76 9.92
N LEU A 230 0.60 1.22 10.69
CA LEU A 230 -0.74 0.90 10.28
C LEU A 230 -1.64 2.01 10.78
N ASN A 231 -2.32 2.67 9.86
CA ASN A 231 -3.26 3.73 10.15
C ASN A 231 -4.68 3.30 9.85
N LEU A 232 -5.62 3.86 10.59
CA LEU A 232 -7.05 3.79 10.32
C LEU A 232 -7.59 5.18 10.02
N ALA A 233 -8.67 5.25 9.22
CA ALA A 233 -9.50 6.42 9.10
C ALA A 233 -10.96 5.99 9.04
N LYS A 234 -11.75 6.43 10.03
CA LYS A 234 -13.17 6.17 10.09
C LYS A 234 -13.90 7.10 9.14
N ALA A 235 -14.72 6.54 8.27
CA ALA A 235 -15.50 7.29 7.30
C ALA A 235 -16.58 8.15 7.99
N GLN A 236 -16.83 9.33 7.45
CA GLN A 236 -17.98 10.12 7.83
C GLN A 236 -19.26 9.35 7.49
N GLY A 237 -20.15 9.24 8.46
CA GLY A 237 -21.40 8.49 8.30
C GLY A 237 -21.28 6.97 8.44
N ALA A 238 -20.12 6.43 8.85
CA ALA A 238 -19.92 5.01 9.13
C ALA A 238 -20.99 4.41 10.06
N ASP A 239 -21.18 3.11 10.00
CA ASP A 239 -22.03 2.37 10.91
C ASP A 239 -21.62 2.63 12.37
N SER A 240 -22.60 2.70 13.28
CA SER A 240 -22.37 3.05 14.68
C SER A 240 -21.40 2.11 15.39
N GLN A 241 -21.40 0.84 15.02
CA GLN A 241 -20.53 -0.20 15.57
C GLN A 241 -19.08 -0.15 15.05
N THR A 242 -18.78 0.72 14.08
CA THR A 242 -17.41 0.87 13.56
C THR A 242 -16.45 1.32 14.66
N GLN A 243 -16.91 2.17 15.59
CA GLN A 243 -16.08 2.58 16.73
C GLN A 243 -15.78 1.41 17.65
N ASP A 244 -16.76 0.56 17.94
CA ASP A 244 -16.58 -0.63 18.78
C ASP A 244 -15.53 -1.59 18.18
N PHE A 245 -15.51 -1.71 16.85
CA PHE A 245 -14.48 -2.48 16.16
C PHE A 245 -13.09 -1.83 16.27
N ILE A 246 -12.98 -0.51 16.11
CA ILE A 246 -11.72 0.23 16.31
C ILE A 246 -11.23 0.04 17.76
N ASP A 247 -12.09 0.22 18.73
CA ASP A 247 -11.77 0.05 20.15
C ASP A 247 -11.31 -1.39 20.45
N PHE A 248 -11.95 -2.39 19.82
CA PHE A 248 -11.53 -3.78 19.95
C PHE A 248 -10.12 -4.00 19.39
N ILE A 249 -9.84 -3.61 18.14
CA ILE A 249 -8.53 -3.87 17.52
C ILE A 249 -7.40 -3.07 18.15
N THR A 250 -7.70 -1.98 18.87
CA THR A 250 -6.75 -1.20 19.65
C THR A 250 -6.69 -1.61 21.12
N SER A 251 -7.55 -2.52 21.60
CA SER A 251 -7.47 -3.13 22.94
C SER A 251 -6.34 -4.15 23.05
N ASP A 252 -6.05 -4.59 24.29
CA ASP A 252 -5.07 -5.65 24.51
C ASP A 252 -5.48 -6.98 23.86
N ALA A 253 -6.77 -7.32 23.93
CA ALA A 253 -7.30 -8.53 23.31
C ALA A 253 -7.18 -8.51 21.78
N GLY A 254 -7.47 -7.39 21.15
CA GLY A 254 -7.32 -7.22 19.70
C GLY A 254 -5.85 -7.14 19.26
N ALA A 255 -4.99 -6.54 20.09
CA ALA A 255 -3.56 -6.41 19.80
C ALA A 255 -2.85 -7.76 19.59
N GLU A 256 -3.30 -8.83 20.22
CA GLU A 256 -2.68 -10.15 20.08
C GLU A 256 -2.63 -10.62 18.63
N TYR A 257 -3.63 -10.29 17.81
CA TYR A 257 -3.68 -10.66 16.39
C TYR A 257 -2.62 -9.93 15.58
N PHE A 258 -2.34 -8.68 15.92
CA PHE A 258 -1.31 -7.87 15.25
C PHE A 258 0.10 -8.23 15.71
N LEU A 259 0.30 -8.46 17.01
CA LEU A 259 1.59 -8.86 17.57
C LEU A 259 2.10 -10.18 16.98
N ARG A 260 1.21 -11.16 16.72
CA ARG A 260 1.56 -12.42 16.06
C ARG A 260 2.12 -12.22 14.65
N ASP A 261 1.65 -11.20 13.93
CA ASP A 261 2.13 -10.82 12.60
C ASP A 261 3.34 -9.86 12.64
N GLY A 262 3.90 -9.62 13.84
CA GLY A 262 5.09 -8.78 14.02
C GLY A 262 4.81 -7.28 14.03
N TRP A 263 3.56 -6.86 14.15
CA TRP A 263 3.22 -5.48 14.47
C TRP A 263 3.52 -5.19 15.93
N THR A 264 3.71 -3.93 16.28
CA THR A 264 3.98 -3.49 17.65
C THR A 264 3.29 -2.16 17.93
N ARG A 265 3.01 -1.91 19.21
CA ARG A 265 2.49 -0.63 19.71
C ARG A 265 3.15 -0.33 21.06
N GLN A 266 4.37 0.07 21.04
CA GLN A 266 5.10 0.46 22.27
C GLN A 266 5.11 1.95 22.41
#